data_5552cf27bdde1be284b052c8d3cd18ee
#
_entry.id   5552cf27bdde1be284b052c8d3cd18ee
#
_cell.length_a   1.000
_cell.length_b   1.000
_cell.length_c   1.000
_cell.angle_alpha   90.00
_cell.angle_beta   90.00
_cell.angle_gamma   90.00
#
_symmetry.space_group_name_H-M   'P 1'
#
loop_
_entity.id
_entity.type
_entity.pdbx_description
1 polymer ?
#
loop_
_entity_poly.entity_id
_entity_poly.type
_entity_poly.pdbx_seq_one_letter_code
_entity_poly.pdbx_strand_id
1 'polypeptide(L)'
;MEHIDLQCHTVASDGELEAKELVDLALKQGLKAIAITDHDSIGSVQKAIEYAKDRGIEIVPGVELSCDDPLFDFDKIDVLGLLTDINNKKLADLIKHINSQRDENKKQIIEKLKGMGYKIEFNDVKMAVKGTFGRPHIAKYLLKKYPEKFSSVADVFDRLIGVGKPAFLETHDRVSIEDGIKAIHGAGGVAILAHPGIYPQKESLKLIDYFLDNGGDGIETYYPYHIICPELKIDERGNEEMIKFYKSIAAKKHVLESGGNDHHGNFRFTLGKIKIPYSVLENIRSRKAL
;
A
#
# COMPACT_ATOMS: atom_id res chain seq x y z
N MET A 1 22.95 -8.78 12.80
CA MET A 1 22.35 -7.44 12.55
C MET A 1 20.85 -7.64 12.56
N GLU A 2 20.11 -6.84 13.33
CA GLU A 2 18.65 -6.93 13.41
C GLU A 2 18.00 -6.36 12.14
N HIS A 3 16.95 -7.02 11.65
CA HIS A 3 16.25 -6.63 10.43
C HIS A 3 14.79 -6.31 10.73
N ILE A 4 14.21 -5.47 9.88
CA ILE A 4 12.83 -4.97 9.97
C ILE A 4 12.15 -5.04 8.62
N ASP A 5 10.82 -4.77 8.63
CA ASP A 5 10.01 -4.62 7.43
C ASP A 5 8.95 -3.53 7.68
N LEU A 6 9.06 -2.39 7.00
CA LEU A 6 8.21 -1.23 7.29
C LEU A 6 7.06 -1.04 6.29
N GLN A 7 6.74 -2.09 5.50
CA GLN A 7 5.56 -2.10 4.63
C GLN A 7 4.98 -3.50 4.54
N CYS A 8 3.89 -3.72 5.26
CA CYS A 8 3.20 -4.99 5.30
C CYS A 8 1.68 -4.79 5.33
N HIS A 9 0.96 -5.62 4.58
CA HIS A 9 -0.48 -5.58 4.41
C HIS A 9 -1.18 -6.78 5.06
N THR A 10 -2.38 -6.54 5.54
CA THR A 10 -3.23 -7.55 6.19
C THR A 10 -4.58 -7.65 5.47
N VAL A 11 -5.45 -8.52 5.98
CA VAL A 11 -6.85 -8.61 5.52
C VAL A 11 -7.67 -7.33 5.76
N ALA A 12 -7.13 -6.32 6.45
CA ALA A 12 -7.79 -5.02 6.60
C ALA A 12 -7.67 -4.16 5.34
N SER A 13 -6.81 -4.53 4.40
CA SER A 13 -6.76 -3.99 3.03
C SER A 13 -6.84 -5.12 2.00
N ASP A 14 -5.75 -5.47 1.38
CA ASP A 14 -5.63 -6.45 0.29
C ASP A 14 -4.61 -7.56 0.57
N GLY A 15 -4.08 -7.63 1.78
CA GLY A 15 -3.29 -8.75 2.23
C GLY A 15 -4.14 -9.99 2.55
N GLU A 16 -3.49 -11.16 2.64
CA GLU A 16 -4.15 -12.44 2.94
C GLU A 16 -4.14 -12.82 4.42
N LEU A 17 -3.21 -12.26 5.20
CA LEU A 17 -2.99 -12.65 6.60
C LEU A 17 -3.76 -11.76 7.57
N GLU A 18 -4.35 -12.36 8.60
CA GLU A 18 -4.81 -11.61 9.75
C GLU A 18 -3.59 -11.01 10.50
N ALA A 19 -3.79 -9.92 11.24
CA ALA A 19 -2.72 -9.23 11.96
C ALA A 19 -1.85 -10.19 12.82
N LYS A 20 -2.48 -11.15 13.52
CA LYS A 20 -1.78 -12.14 14.34
C LYS A 20 -0.91 -13.08 13.53
N GLU A 21 -1.43 -13.55 12.40
CA GLU A 21 -0.71 -14.46 11.50
C GLU A 21 0.51 -13.76 10.90
N LEU A 22 0.38 -12.49 10.55
CA LEU A 22 1.49 -11.68 10.04
C LEU A 22 2.58 -11.47 11.11
N VAL A 23 2.20 -11.21 12.37
CA VAL A 23 3.14 -11.09 13.50
C VAL A 23 3.88 -12.42 13.72
N ASP A 24 3.17 -13.56 13.74
CA ASP A 24 3.80 -14.89 13.91
C ASP A 24 4.76 -15.20 12.76
N LEU A 25 4.40 -14.82 11.52
CA LEU A 25 5.25 -14.98 10.36
C LEU A 25 6.52 -14.11 10.47
N ALA A 26 6.38 -12.85 10.90
CA ALA A 26 7.51 -11.94 11.10
C ALA A 26 8.49 -12.45 12.17
N LEU A 27 7.97 -12.99 13.28
CA LEU A 27 8.77 -13.67 14.31
C LEU A 27 9.52 -14.86 13.73
N LYS A 28 8.86 -15.68 12.93
CA LYS A 28 9.48 -16.84 12.25
C LYS A 28 10.57 -16.42 11.28
N GLN A 29 10.45 -15.25 10.63
CA GLN A 29 11.48 -14.66 9.75
C GLN A 29 12.61 -13.97 10.54
N GLY A 30 12.52 -13.91 11.87
CA GLY A 30 13.52 -13.27 12.73
C GLY A 30 13.52 -11.75 12.62
N LEU A 31 12.41 -11.14 12.23
CA LEU A 31 12.29 -9.68 12.16
C LEU A 31 12.16 -9.09 13.56
N LYS A 32 12.81 -7.95 13.78
CA LYS A 32 12.78 -7.22 15.04
C LYS A 32 11.58 -6.27 15.14
N ALA A 33 11.19 -5.70 14.01
CA ALA A 33 10.02 -4.87 13.90
C ALA A 33 9.34 -5.04 12.53
N ILE A 34 8.01 -4.85 12.50
CA ILE A 34 7.24 -4.70 11.27
C ILE A 34 6.32 -3.49 11.38
N ALA A 35 6.07 -2.79 10.26
CA ALA A 35 4.98 -1.84 10.18
C ALA A 35 3.75 -2.48 9.55
N ILE A 36 2.57 -2.20 10.12
CA ILE A 36 1.30 -2.49 9.49
C ILE A 36 0.88 -1.25 8.72
N THR A 37 0.85 -1.36 7.40
CA THR A 37 0.61 -0.24 6.47
C THR A 37 -0.50 -0.56 5.48
N ASP A 38 -1.60 -1.09 5.98
CA ASP A 38 -2.77 -1.42 5.17
C ASP A 38 -3.22 -0.22 4.31
N HIS A 39 -3.56 -0.46 3.05
CA HIS A 39 -4.07 0.57 2.14
C HIS A 39 -5.36 1.20 2.68
N ASP A 40 -5.31 2.51 2.93
CA ASP A 40 -6.42 3.33 3.41
C ASP A 40 -7.15 2.69 4.61
N SER A 41 -6.38 2.08 5.52
CA SER A 41 -6.91 1.39 6.69
C SER A 41 -5.90 1.34 7.84
N ILE A 42 -6.40 1.54 9.06
CA ILE A 42 -5.67 1.35 10.33
C ILE A 42 -6.29 0.21 11.16
N GLY A 43 -7.19 -0.56 10.55
CA GLY A 43 -8.05 -1.51 11.27
C GLY A 43 -7.33 -2.71 11.90
N SER A 44 -6.14 -3.06 11.42
CA SER A 44 -5.34 -4.18 11.94
C SER A 44 -4.27 -3.77 12.94
N VAL A 45 -3.88 -2.49 12.97
CA VAL A 45 -2.72 -2.01 13.72
C VAL A 45 -2.84 -2.29 15.22
N GLN A 46 -3.96 -1.90 15.84
CA GLN A 46 -4.17 -2.12 17.28
C GLN A 46 -4.13 -3.60 17.66
N LYS A 47 -4.73 -4.47 16.83
CA LYS A 47 -4.72 -5.92 17.05
C LYS A 47 -3.32 -6.50 16.96
N ALA A 48 -2.49 -6.00 16.03
CA ALA A 48 -1.09 -6.41 15.91
C ALA A 48 -0.27 -5.97 17.11
N ILE A 49 -0.42 -4.73 17.57
CA ILE A 49 0.27 -4.19 18.75
C ILE A 49 -0.06 -5.02 20.00
N GLU A 50 -1.34 -5.26 20.25
CA GLU A 50 -1.79 -6.06 21.40
C GLU A 50 -1.26 -7.50 21.34
N TYR A 51 -1.26 -8.10 20.17
CA TYR A 51 -0.79 -9.46 19.98
C TYR A 51 0.74 -9.59 20.10
N ALA A 52 1.48 -8.58 19.62
CA ALA A 52 2.95 -8.56 19.69
C ALA A 52 3.50 -8.27 21.10
N LYS A 53 2.66 -7.80 22.03
CA LYS A 53 3.07 -7.50 23.40
C LYS A 53 3.74 -8.71 24.04
N ASP A 54 4.92 -8.50 24.60
CA ASP A 54 5.75 -9.50 25.26
C ASP A 54 6.24 -10.67 24.37
N ARG A 55 6.17 -10.53 23.03
CA ARG A 55 6.61 -11.55 22.06
C ARG A 55 7.97 -11.26 21.41
N GLY A 56 8.62 -10.13 21.75
CA GLY A 56 9.96 -9.81 21.27
C GLY A 56 10.03 -9.22 19.85
N ILE A 57 8.89 -8.82 19.31
CA ILE A 57 8.78 -8.09 18.05
C ILE A 57 8.04 -6.76 18.29
N GLU A 58 8.48 -5.73 17.62
CA GLU A 58 7.86 -4.43 17.66
C GLU A 58 6.89 -4.22 16.50
N ILE A 59 5.73 -3.60 16.76
CA ILE A 59 4.79 -3.17 15.73
C ILE A 59 4.88 -1.65 15.59
N VAL A 60 5.28 -1.21 14.42
CA VAL A 60 5.27 0.21 14.03
C VAL A 60 3.88 0.54 13.49
N PRO A 61 3.13 1.44 14.14
CA PRO A 61 1.82 1.84 13.64
C PRO A 61 1.99 2.65 12.34
N GLY A 62 1.25 2.26 11.31
CA GLY A 62 1.32 2.90 10.00
C GLY A 62 0.02 2.82 9.21
N VAL A 63 0.07 3.39 8.03
CA VAL A 63 -0.96 3.35 7.00
C VAL A 63 -0.30 3.61 5.65
N GLU A 64 -0.81 3.03 4.58
CA GLU A 64 -0.47 3.42 3.23
C GLU A 64 -1.65 4.14 2.59
N LEU A 65 -1.51 5.45 2.36
CA LEU A 65 -2.54 6.26 1.73
C LEU A 65 -2.39 6.21 0.22
N SER A 66 -3.47 5.84 -0.47
CA SER A 66 -3.55 5.92 -1.93
C SER A 66 -3.83 7.36 -2.34
N CYS A 67 -2.84 8.03 -2.88
CA CYS A 67 -2.92 9.42 -3.35
C CYS A 67 -2.98 9.49 -4.88
N ASP A 68 -3.37 10.65 -5.39
CA ASP A 68 -3.17 11.05 -6.77
C ASP A 68 -2.76 12.53 -6.86
N ASP A 69 -2.25 12.91 -8.01
CA ASP A 69 -1.95 14.30 -8.31
C ASP A 69 -2.06 14.52 -9.81
N PRO A 70 -2.75 15.58 -10.28
CA PRO A 70 -2.96 15.85 -11.71
C PRO A 70 -1.67 16.15 -12.48
N LEU A 71 -0.55 16.41 -11.82
CA LEU A 71 0.76 16.59 -12.44
C LEU A 71 1.39 15.27 -12.90
N PHE A 72 0.87 14.14 -12.46
CA PHE A 72 1.41 12.81 -12.76
C PHE A 72 0.31 11.92 -13.35
N ASP A 73 0.59 11.38 -14.53
CA ASP A 73 -0.29 10.41 -15.20
C ASP A 73 -0.04 8.99 -14.66
N PHE A 74 -0.25 8.80 -13.36
CA PHE A 74 -0.14 7.51 -12.68
C PHE A 74 -1.50 7.05 -12.19
N ASP A 75 -1.75 5.74 -12.22
CA ASP A 75 -3.01 5.19 -11.69
C ASP A 75 -3.15 5.49 -10.18
N LYS A 76 -2.06 5.47 -9.43
CA LYS A 76 -1.99 5.89 -8.02
C LYS A 76 -0.56 6.21 -7.60
N ILE A 77 -0.45 7.00 -6.54
CA ILE A 77 0.79 7.30 -5.84
C ILE A 77 0.58 6.92 -4.37
N ASP A 78 1.41 6.03 -3.86
CA ASP A 78 1.25 5.56 -2.49
C ASP A 78 2.19 6.32 -1.54
N VAL A 79 1.64 6.74 -0.40
CA VAL A 79 2.35 7.46 0.66
C VAL A 79 2.22 6.70 1.97
N LEU A 80 3.34 6.20 2.49
CA LEU A 80 3.40 5.55 3.79
C LEU A 80 3.37 6.62 4.90
N GLY A 81 2.46 6.45 5.85
CA GLY A 81 2.51 7.12 7.14
C GLY A 81 3.08 6.15 8.18
N LEU A 82 4.29 6.40 8.65
CA LEU A 82 4.92 5.59 9.69
C LEU A 82 4.87 6.28 11.05
N LEU A 83 4.79 5.53 12.14
CA LEU A 83 4.68 6.03 13.51
C LEU A 83 3.44 6.91 13.75
N THR A 84 2.37 6.69 13.01
CA THR A 84 1.12 7.46 13.11
C THR A 84 0.37 7.15 14.39
N ASP A 85 -0.27 8.15 14.99
CA ASP A 85 -1.27 7.92 16.03
C ASP A 85 -2.56 7.37 15.40
N ILE A 86 -2.79 6.08 15.56
CA ILE A 86 -3.98 5.39 15.04
C ILE A 86 -5.29 5.85 15.69
N ASN A 87 -5.24 6.60 16.80
CA ASN A 87 -6.40 7.21 17.46
C ASN A 87 -6.66 8.62 16.97
N ASN A 88 -5.85 9.15 16.03
CA ASN A 88 -6.04 10.48 15.49
C ASN A 88 -7.34 10.55 14.68
N LYS A 89 -8.27 11.38 15.17
CA LYS A 89 -9.60 11.52 14.57
C LYS A 89 -9.56 12.02 13.13
N LYS A 90 -8.67 12.98 12.82
CA LYS A 90 -8.58 13.55 11.45
C LYS A 90 -8.11 12.52 10.44
N LEU A 91 -7.11 11.69 10.80
CA LEU A 91 -6.65 10.58 9.96
C LEU A 91 -7.78 9.55 9.78
N ALA A 92 -8.48 9.18 10.86
CA ALA A 92 -9.59 8.23 10.79
C ALA A 92 -10.76 8.78 9.93
N ASP A 93 -11.10 10.07 10.05
CA ASP A 93 -12.14 10.72 9.24
C ASP A 93 -11.74 10.77 7.75
N LEU A 94 -10.46 11.05 7.43
CA LEU A 94 -9.94 11.03 6.08
C LEU A 94 -10.03 9.62 5.46
N ILE A 95 -9.54 8.60 6.16
CA ILE A 95 -9.61 7.19 5.74
C ILE A 95 -11.08 6.79 5.47
N LYS A 96 -11.99 7.18 6.36
CA LYS A 96 -13.43 6.92 6.18
C LYS A 96 -13.97 7.61 4.94
N HIS A 97 -13.56 8.84 4.67
CA HIS A 97 -13.96 9.59 3.47
C HIS A 97 -13.48 8.88 2.20
N ILE A 98 -12.19 8.53 2.12
CA ILE A 98 -11.59 7.79 0.99
C ILE A 98 -12.38 6.49 0.74
N ASN A 99 -12.61 5.70 1.78
CA ASN A 99 -13.34 4.43 1.66
C ASN A 99 -14.79 4.62 1.22
N SER A 100 -15.45 5.71 1.66
CA SER A 100 -16.82 6.05 1.22
C SER A 100 -16.87 6.38 -0.28
N GLN A 101 -15.92 7.18 -0.78
CA GLN A 101 -15.81 7.52 -2.21
C GLN A 101 -15.50 6.25 -3.03
N ARG A 102 -14.59 5.41 -2.53
CA ARG A 102 -14.26 4.13 -3.15
C ARG A 102 -15.47 3.22 -3.26
N ASP A 103 -16.28 3.11 -2.22
CA ASP A 103 -17.50 2.33 -2.22
C ASP A 103 -18.50 2.87 -3.26
N GLU A 104 -18.65 4.20 -3.35
CA GLU A 104 -19.55 4.82 -4.31
C GLU A 104 -19.10 4.57 -5.76
N ASN A 105 -17.81 4.66 -6.05
CA ASN A 105 -17.26 4.29 -7.34
C ASN A 105 -17.58 2.81 -7.69
N LYS A 106 -17.42 1.89 -6.74
CA LYS A 106 -17.73 0.45 -6.98
C LYS A 106 -19.22 0.19 -7.16
N LYS A 107 -20.10 0.95 -6.48
CA LYS A 107 -21.54 0.90 -6.76
C LYS A 107 -21.85 1.27 -8.21
N GLN A 108 -21.27 2.35 -8.70
CA GLN A 108 -21.47 2.81 -10.07
C GLN A 108 -20.92 1.80 -11.10
N ILE A 109 -19.77 1.17 -10.86
CA ILE A 109 -19.27 0.07 -11.69
C ILE A 109 -20.29 -1.08 -11.73
N ILE A 110 -20.82 -1.46 -10.57
CA ILE A 110 -21.82 -2.54 -10.46
C ILE A 110 -23.10 -2.18 -11.20
N GLU A 111 -23.57 -0.94 -11.11
CA GLU A 111 -24.75 -0.50 -11.89
C GLU A 111 -24.50 -0.56 -13.41
N LYS A 112 -23.31 -0.19 -13.89
CA LYS A 112 -22.94 -0.40 -15.30
C LYS A 112 -22.99 -1.88 -15.69
N LEU A 113 -22.43 -2.76 -14.85
CA LEU A 113 -22.47 -4.22 -15.10
C LEU A 113 -23.91 -4.76 -15.12
N LYS A 114 -24.80 -4.26 -14.25
CA LYS A 114 -26.23 -4.58 -14.27
C LYS A 114 -26.89 -4.14 -15.58
N GLY A 115 -26.59 -2.94 -16.05
CA GLY A 115 -27.03 -2.44 -17.36
C GLY A 115 -26.54 -3.29 -18.53
N MET A 116 -25.41 -4.00 -18.37
CA MET A 116 -24.89 -4.96 -19.36
C MET A 116 -25.50 -6.38 -19.22
N GLY A 117 -26.45 -6.58 -18.30
CA GLY A 117 -27.17 -7.84 -18.09
C GLY A 117 -26.53 -8.79 -17.07
N TYR A 118 -25.52 -8.36 -16.32
CA TYR A 118 -24.95 -9.17 -15.23
C TYR A 118 -25.82 -9.06 -13.97
N LYS A 119 -26.15 -10.19 -13.36
CA LYS A 119 -26.85 -10.23 -12.07
C LYS A 119 -25.84 -10.10 -10.94
N ILE A 120 -25.61 -8.89 -10.47
CA ILE A 120 -24.63 -8.55 -9.42
C ILE A 120 -25.22 -7.43 -8.55
N GLU A 121 -25.10 -7.55 -7.23
CA GLU A 121 -25.48 -6.51 -6.29
C GLU A 121 -24.29 -6.09 -5.44
N PHE A 122 -24.21 -4.79 -5.12
CA PHE A 122 -23.10 -4.22 -4.35
C PHE A 122 -22.92 -4.92 -3.00
N ASN A 123 -24.01 -5.14 -2.27
CA ASN A 123 -23.95 -5.76 -0.95
C ASN A 123 -23.47 -7.22 -1.01
N ASP A 124 -23.84 -7.98 -2.05
CA ASP A 124 -23.39 -9.37 -2.21
C ASP A 124 -21.89 -9.47 -2.36
N VAL A 125 -21.28 -8.52 -3.11
CA VAL A 125 -19.84 -8.48 -3.30
C VAL A 125 -19.15 -7.96 -2.04
N LYS A 126 -19.64 -6.86 -1.47
CA LYS A 126 -19.02 -6.20 -0.31
C LYS A 126 -19.03 -7.08 0.94
N MET A 127 -20.10 -7.81 1.21
CA MET A 127 -20.17 -8.73 2.37
C MET A 127 -19.16 -9.87 2.31
N ALA A 128 -18.65 -10.21 1.13
CA ALA A 128 -17.62 -11.23 0.95
C ALA A 128 -16.18 -10.69 1.13
N VAL A 129 -16.03 -9.37 1.34
CA VAL A 129 -14.72 -8.70 1.46
C VAL A 129 -14.42 -8.43 2.92
N LYS A 130 -13.25 -8.84 3.40
CA LYS A 130 -12.80 -8.59 4.77
C LYS A 130 -12.10 -7.24 4.96
N GLY A 131 -11.53 -6.68 3.89
CA GLY A 131 -10.74 -5.45 3.91
C GLY A 131 -11.27 -4.38 2.96
N THR A 132 -10.38 -3.65 2.34
CA THR A 132 -10.70 -2.57 1.40
C THR A 132 -11.34 -3.11 0.13
N PHE A 133 -12.55 -2.63 -0.20
CA PHE A 133 -13.30 -3.09 -1.37
C PHE A 133 -12.73 -2.53 -2.67
N GLY A 134 -12.20 -3.39 -3.53
CA GLY A 134 -11.60 -3.05 -4.82
C GLY A 134 -12.22 -3.78 -6.02
N ARG A 135 -11.87 -3.33 -7.24
CA ARG A 135 -12.26 -3.98 -8.51
C ARG A 135 -11.94 -5.48 -8.58
N PRO A 136 -10.82 -5.98 -8.00
CA PRO A 136 -10.54 -7.41 -7.98
C PRO A 136 -11.65 -8.25 -7.32
N HIS A 137 -12.33 -7.70 -6.32
CA HIS A 137 -13.44 -8.40 -5.66
C HIS A 137 -14.64 -8.53 -6.57
N ILE A 138 -14.96 -7.50 -7.37
CA ILE A 138 -15.99 -7.55 -8.41
C ILE A 138 -15.63 -8.61 -9.46
N ALA A 139 -14.36 -8.64 -9.91
CA ALA A 139 -13.89 -9.63 -10.88
C ALA A 139 -13.99 -11.06 -10.35
N LYS A 140 -13.53 -11.31 -9.12
CA LYS A 140 -13.65 -12.63 -8.47
C LYS A 140 -15.12 -13.07 -8.33
N TYR A 141 -16.02 -12.14 -7.97
CA TYR A 141 -17.46 -12.43 -7.90
C TYR A 141 -18.02 -12.81 -9.26
N LEU A 142 -17.73 -12.05 -10.32
CA LEU A 142 -18.20 -12.33 -11.68
C LEU A 142 -17.63 -13.67 -12.20
N LEU A 143 -16.35 -13.94 -12.01
CA LEU A 143 -15.73 -15.21 -12.38
C LEU A 143 -16.42 -16.40 -11.69
N LYS A 144 -16.69 -16.28 -10.39
CA LYS A 144 -17.39 -17.33 -9.63
C LYS A 144 -18.83 -17.53 -10.12
N LYS A 145 -19.52 -16.44 -10.47
CA LYS A 145 -20.94 -16.48 -10.86
C LYS A 145 -21.17 -16.86 -12.31
N TYR A 146 -20.20 -16.57 -13.18
CA TYR A 146 -20.27 -16.80 -14.62
C TYR A 146 -19.01 -17.52 -15.14
N PRO A 147 -18.70 -18.74 -14.61
CA PRO A 147 -17.49 -19.46 -14.99
C PRO A 147 -17.49 -19.87 -16.48
N GLU A 148 -18.67 -19.93 -17.11
CA GLU A 148 -18.82 -20.18 -18.54
C GLU A 148 -18.45 -18.96 -19.42
N LYS A 149 -18.43 -17.76 -18.85
CA LYS A 149 -18.16 -16.51 -19.57
C LYS A 149 -16.72 -16.03 -19.37
N PHE A 150 -16.10 -16.35 -18.23
CA PHE A 150 -14.80 -15.83 -17.85
C PHE A 150 -13.84 -16.96 -17.46
N SER A 151 -12.63 -16.90 -18.00
CA SER A 151 -11.57 -17.90 -17.75
C SER A 151 -10.71 -17.54 -16.53
N SER A 152 -10.64 -16.26 -16.16
CA SER A 152 -9.80 -15.76 -15.07
C SER A 152 -10.27 -14.38 -14.59
N VAL A 153 -9.72 -13.93 -13.46
CA VAL A 153 -9.88 -12.54 -12.98
C VAL A 153 -9.37 -11.54 -14.03
N ALA A 154 -8.21 -11.84 -14.64
CA ALA A 154 -7.65 -11.00 -15.71
C ALA A 154 -8.60 -10.87 -16.90
N ASP A 155 -9.27 -11.95 -17.33
CA ASP A 155 -10.24 -11.92 -18.41
C ASP A 155 -11.43 -10.99 -18.11
N VAL A 156 -11.88 -10.92 -16.84
CA VAL A 156 -12.92 -9.95 -16.43
C VAL A 156 -12.40 -8.51 -16.54
N PHE A 157 -11.17 -8.25 -16.12
CA PHE A 157 -10.54 -6.93 -16.26
C PHE A 157 -10.44 -6.52 -17.73
N ASP A 158 -9.91 -7.39 -18.57
CA ASP A 158 -9.66 -7.13 -20.00
C ASP A 158 -10.95 -6.86 -20.77
N ARG A 159 -12.06 -7.43 -20.35
CA ARG A 159 -13.34 -7.35 -21.06
C ARG A 159 -14.33 -6.35 -20.48
N LEU A 160 -14.29 -6.09 -19.17
CA LEU A 160 -15.36 -5.34 -18.50
C LEU A 160 -14.92 -4.14 -17.68
N ILE A 161 -13.95 -4.31 -16.74
CA ILE A 161 -13.70 -3.36 -15.66
C ILE A 161 -12.27 -2.79 -15.61
N GLY A 162 -11.41 -3.20 -16.55
CA GLY A 162 -10.07 -2.61 -16.71
C GLY A 162 -10.13 -1.21 -17.33
N VAL A 163 -9.02 -0.51 -17.37
CA VAL A 163 -8.91 0.83 -17.95
C VAL A 163 -9.43 0.83 -19.39
N GLY A 164 -10.29 1.79 -19.72
CA GLY A 164 -10.91 1.92 -21.04
C GLY A 164 -11.96 0.87 -21.39
N LYS A 165 -12.37 0.00 -20.45
CA LYS A 165 -13.39 -1.04 -20.67
C LYS A 165 -14.80 -0.53 -20.34
N PRO A 166 -15.87 -1.21 -20.84
CA PRO A 166 -17.24 -0.68 -20.81
C PRO A 166 -17.77 -0.32 -19.42
N ALA A 167 -17.40 -1.06 -18.37
CA ALA A 167 -17.82 -0.78 -17.01
C ALA A 167 -16.72 -0.06 -16.18
N PHE A 168 -15.60 0.31 -16.80
CA PHE A 168 -14.57 1.12 -16.14
C PHE A 168 -15.14 2.48 -15.74
N LEU A 169 -14.74 2.93 -14.57
CA LEU A 169 -14.92 4.30 -14.10
C LEU A 169 -13.58 4.78 -13.54
N GLU A 170 -13.21 5.96 -13.96
CA GLU A 170 -12.09 6.67 -13.38
C GLU A 170 -12.36 6.91 -11.88
N THR A 171 -11.34 6.71 -11.06
CA THR A 171 -11.47 6.90 -9.62
C THR A 171 -11.03 8.32 -9.27
N HIS A 172 -11.90 9.07 -8.59
CA HIS A 172 -11.59 10.37 -7.97
C HIS A 172 -11.73 10.25 -6.44
N ASP A 173 -11.46 9.05 -5.92
CA ASP A 173 -11.63 8.69 -4.51
C ASP A 173 -10.32 8.72 -3.72
N ARG A 174 -9.32 9.40 -4.26
CA ARG A 174 -8.00 9.55 -3.63
C ARG A 174 -7.82 10.98 -3.14
N VAL A 175 -6.89 11.12 -2.23
CA VAL A 175 -6.48 12.44 -1.73
C VAL A 175 -5.26 12.93 -2.52
N SER A 176 -5.06 14.24 -2.56
CA SER A 176 -3.82 14.79 -3.10
C SER A 176 -2.61 14.35 -2.26
N ILE A 177 -1.43 14.31 -2.86
CA ILE A 177 -0.18 14.03 -2.12
C ILE A 177 -0.05 14.98 -0.94
N GLU A 178 -0.33 16.26 -1.14
CA GLU A 178 -0.24 17.30 -0.10
C GLU A 178 -1.17 17.01 1.08
N ASP A 179 -2.43 16.64 0.81
CA ASP A 179 -3.40 16.33 1.87
C ASP A 179 -3.05 15.03 2.59
N GLY A 180 -2.52 14.02 1.87
CA GLY A 180 -1.99 12.80 2.46
C GLY A 180 -0.85 13.07 3.44
N ILE A 181 0.14 13.87 3.03
CA ILE A 181 1.26 14.30 3.89
C ILE A 181 0.74 15.05 5.12
N LYS A 182 -0.16 16.03 4.94
CA LYS A 182 -0.76 16.78 6.04
C LYS A 182 -1.51 15.90 7.04
N ALA A 183 -2.24 14.89 6.54
CA ALA A 183 -2.97 13.96 7.40
C ALA A 183 -2.02 13.09 8.23
N ILE A 184 -0.94 12.58 7.62
CA ILE A 184 0.09 11.80 8.29
C ILE A 184 0.79 12.64 9.37
N HIS A 185 1.24 13.85 9.04
CA HIS A 185 1.85 14.78 10.01
C HIS A 185 0.88 15.18 11.11
N GLY A 186 -0.38 15.44 10.75
CA GLY A 186 -1.44 15.75 11.72
C GLY A 186 -1.73 14.61 12.70
N ALA A 187 -1.40 13.37 12.33
CA ALA A 187 -1.41 12.20 13.20
C ALA A 187 -0.04 11.94 13.88
N GLY A 188 0.88 12.91 13.83
CA GLY A 188 2.22 12.78 14.41
C GLY A 188 3.11 11.73 13.72
N GLY A 189 2.77 11.31 12.52
CA GLY A 189 3.53 10.36 11.72
C GLY A 189 4.62 11.00 10.87
N VAL A 190 5.35 10.16 10.16
CA VAL A 190 6.39 10.51 9.18
C VAL A 190 5.90 10.06 7.80
N ALA A 191 5.91 10.97 6.82
CA ALA A 191 5.41 10.72 5.47
C ALA A 191 6.55 10.26 4.54
N ILE A 192 6.42 9.07 3.97
CA ILE A 192 7.40 8.43 3.10
C ILE A 192 6.77 8.14 1.75
N LEU A 193 7.41 8.55 0.64
CA LEU A 193 7.00 8.13 -0.69
C LEU A 193 7.31 6.64 -0.88
N ALA A 194 6.26 5.84 -1.09
CA ALA A 194 6.38 4.39 -1.25
C ALA A 194 6.99 4.03 -2.62
N HIS A 195 7.79 2.98 -2.66
CA HIS A 195 8.30 2.28 -3.84
C HIS A 195 8.47 3.14 -5.13
N PRO A 196 9.22 4.25 -5.10
CA PRO A 196 9.31 5.18 -6.22
C PRO A 196 9.84 4.55 -7.52
N GLY A 197 10.49 3.40 -7.44
CA GLY A 197 11.04 2.68 -8.59
C GLY A 197 10.04 1.91 -9.44
N ILE A 198 8.75 1.88 -9.08
CA ILE A 198 7.69 1.31 -9.95
C ILE A 198 7.34 2.25 -11.11
N TYR A 199 7.67 3.54 -10.98
CA TYR A 199 7.45 4.54 -12.02
C TYR A 199 8.65 4.63 -12.96
N PRO A 200 8.47 5.09 -14.22
CA PRO A 200 9.59 5.37 -15.10
C PRO A 200 10.59 6.31 -14.43
N GLN A 201 11.88 6.01 -14.49
CA GLN A 201 12.92 6.68 -13.68
C GLN A 201 12.87 8.21 -13.74
N LYS A 202 12.64 8.79 -14.92
CA LYS A 202 12.56 10.25 -15.08
C LYS A 202 11.37 10.84 -14.33
N GLU A 203 10.24 10.17 -14.37
CA GLU A 203 9.01 10.60 -13.70
C GLU A 203 9.09 10.34 -12.19
N SER A 204 9.71 9.23 -11.79
CA SER A 204 10.03 8.94 -10.39
C SER A 204 10.85 10.04 -9.73
N LEU A 205 11.88 10.55 -10.40
CA LEU A 205 12.69 11.65 -9.89
C LEU A 205 11.89 12.96 -9.72
N LYS A 206 11.01 13.28 -10.68
CA LYS A 206 10.11 14.43 -10.57
C LYS A 206 9.11 14.28 -9.43
N LEU A 207 8.57 13.07 -9.27
CA LEU A 207 7.65 12.76 -8.19
C LEU A 207 8.33 12.87 -6.82
N ILE A 208 9.58 12.39 -6.69
CA ILE A 208 10.38 12.54 -5.47
C ILE A 208 10.57 14.03 -5.14
N ASP A 209 10.97 14.84 -6.13
CA ASP A 209 11.16 16.28 -5.93
C ASP A 209 9.85 16.93 -5.47
N TYR A 210 8.76 16.69 -6.19
CA TYR A 210 7.44 17.21 -5.85
C TYR A 210 6.95 16.79 -4.46
N PHE A 211 7.10 15.51 -4.12
CA PHE A 211 6.72 14.98 -2.81
C PHE A 211 7.47 15.66 -1.66
N LEU A 212 8.78 15.85 -1.82
CA LEU A 212 9.63 16.49 -0.81
C LEU A 212 9.35 17.99 -0.72
N ASP A 213 9.10 18.67 -1.84
CA ASP A 213 8.74 20.11 -1.88
C ASP A 213 7.38 20.37 -1.21
N ASN A 214 6.48 19.37 -1.19
CA ASN A 214 5.21 19.42 -0.47
C ASN A 214 5.30 18.93 0.99
N GLY A 215 6.51 18.74 1.52
CA GLY A 215 6.75 18.44 2.92
C GLY A 215 6.92 16.97 3.25
N GLY A 216 7.07 16.09 2.27
CA GLY A 216 7.42 14.69 2.50
C GLY A 216 8.75 14.54 3.23
N ASP A 217 8.86 13.55 4.10
CA ASP A 217 10.02 13.38 5.00
C ASP A 217 11.10 12.49 4.40
N GLY A 218 10.75 11.60 3.48
CA GLY A 218 11.69 10.63 2.92
C GLY A 218 11.11 9.75 1.83
N ILE A 219 11.91 8.80 1.38
CA ILE A 219 11.52 7.87 0.32
C ILE A 219 11.82 6.44 0.73
N GLU A 220 11.08 5.49 0.18
CA GLU A 220 11.38 4.08 0.30
C GLU A 220 12.54 3.72 -0.61
N THR A 221 13.64 3.23 -0.02
CA THR A 221 14.88 2.92 -0.73
C THR A 221 15.12 1.41 -0.83
N TYR A 222 14.65 0.63 0.15
CA TYR A 222 14.74 -0.82 0.16
C TYR A 222 13.40 -1.41 -0.27
N TYR A 223 13.33 -1.98 -1.46
CA TYR A 223 12.11 -2.58 -1.98
C TYR A 223 12.44 -3.75 -2.93
N PRO A 224 11.66 -4.84 -2.95
CA PRO A 224 11.93 -6.02 -3.77
C PRO A 224 11.35 -5.89 -5.19
N TYR A 225 11.79 -4.90 -5.98
CA TYR A 225 11.30 -4.63 -7.34
C TYR A 225 11.36 -5.88 -8.23
N HIS A 226 12.43 -6.68 -8.14
CA HIS A 226 12.59 -7.90 -8.93
C HIS A 226 11.54 -8.98 -8.66
N ILE A 227 10.87 -8.93 -7.50
CA ILE A 227 9.80 -9.87 -7.13
C ILE A 227 8.43 -9.25 -7.45
N ILE A 228 8.26 -7.96 -7.13
CA ILE A 228 6.95 -7.30 -7.19
C ILE A 228 6.64 -6.74 -8.58
N CYS A 229 7.67 -6.31 -9.31
CA CYS A 229 7.55 -5.65 -10.61
C CYS A 229 8.21 -6.49 -11.73
N PRO A 230 7.63 -7.66 -12.11
CA PRO A 230 8.22 -8.53 -13.12
C PRO A 230 8.39 -7.85 -14.49
N GLU A 231 7.61 -6.80 -14.76
CA GLU A 231 7.71 -5.96 -15.97
C GLU A 231 9.05 -5.21 -16.08
N LEU A 232 9.73 -4.96 -14.96
CA LEU A 232 11.07 -4.35 -14.97
C LEU A 232 12.15 -5.30 -15.50
N LYS A 233 11.88 -6.61 -15.51
CA LYS A 233 12.80 -7.64 -16.02
C LYS A 233 14.20 -7.58 -15.42
N ILE A 234 14.30 -7.27 -14.13
CA ILE A 234 15.55 -7.23 -13.36
C ILE A 234 15.67 -8.46 -12.46
N ASP A 235 16.90 -8.86 -12.20
CA ASP A 235 17.25 -9.88 -11.21
C ASP A 235 17.59 -9.27 -9.83
N GLU A 236 18.06 -10.09 -8.89
CA GLU A 236 18.49 -9.64 -7.57
C GLU A 236 19.60 -8.57 -7.65
N ARG A 237 20.55 -8.71 -8.58
CA ARG A 237 21.61 -7.71 -8.78
C ARG A 237 21.06 -6.39 -9.29
N GLY A 238 20.15 -6.43 -10.25
CA GLY A 238 19.44 -5.23 -10.73
C GLY A 238 18.65 -4.56 -9.62
N ASN A 239 18.04 -5.35 -8.73
CA ASN A 239 17.35 -4.84 -7.56
C ASN A 239 18.31 -4.13 -6.57
N GLU A 240 19.49 -4.70 -6.31
CA GLU A 240 20.51 -4.06 -5.49
C GLU A 240 20.98 -2.73 -6.09
N GLU A 241 21.10 -2.65 -7.41
CA GLU A 241 21.45 -1.39 -8.11
C GLU A 241 20.35 -0.35 -7.93
N MET A 242 19.07 -0.73 -8.02
CA MET A 242 17.94 0.17 -7.73
C MET A 242 17.96 0.66 -6.28
N ILE A 243 18.16 -0.22 -5.31
CA ILE A 243 18.29 0.16 -3.89
C ILE A 243 19.43 1.18 -3.72
N LYS A 244 20.62 0.92 -4.26
CA LYS A 244 21.75 1.85 -4.22
C LYS A 244 21.43 3.20 -4.86
N PHE A 245 20.71 3.18 -5.98
CA PHE A 245 20.29 4.38 -6.68
C PHE A 245 19.37 5.25 -5.78
N TYR A 246 18.28 4.70 -5.22
CA TYR A 246 17.36 5.46 -4.37
C TYR A 246 18.01 5.89 -3.05
N LYS A 247 18.89 5.07 -2.47
CA LYS A 247 19.71 5.48 -1.31
C LYS A 247 20.59 6.69 -1.64
N SER A 248 21.19 6.72 -2.83
CA SER A 248 22.01 7.85 -3.25
C SER A 248 21.19 9.14 -3.40
N ILE A 249 19.93 9.03 -3.82
CA ILE A 249 18.99 10.15 -3.91
C ILE A 249 18.63 10.64 -2.51
N ALA A 250 18.24 9.74 -1.59
CA ALA A 250 17.91 10.09 -0.22
C ALA A 250 19.08 10.81 0.48
N ALA A 251 20.30 10.28 0.33
CA ALA A 251 21.51 10.88 0.87
C ALA A 251 21.81 12.27 0.27
N LYS A 252 21.70 12.43 -1.06
CA LYS A 252 21.91 13.71 -1.76
C LYS A 252 20.90 14.78 -1.34
N LYS A 253 19.68 14.37 -1.08
CA LYS A 253 18.58 15.28 -0.68
C LYS A 253 18.49 15.47 0.85
N HIS A 254 19.30 14.76 1.62
CA HIS A 254 19.29 14.79 3.09
C HIS A 254 17.92 14.45 3.69
N VAL A 255 17.24 13.45 3.13
CA VAL A 255 15.91 12.99 3.56
C VAL A 255 16.00 11.59 4.16
N LEU A 256 14.92 11.16 4.80
CA LEU A 256 14.84 9.85 5.42
C LEU A 256 14.82 8.72 4.37
N GLU A 257 15.44 7.60 4.75
CA GLU A 257 15.28 6.33 4.08
C GLU A 257 14.22 5.49 4.80
N SER A 258 13.40 4.78 4.05
CA SER A 258 12.56 3.70 4.55
C SER A 258 12.77 2.44 3.73
N GLY A 259 12.09 1.38 4.12
CA GLY A 259 12.09 0.16 3.33
C GLY A 259 11.08 -0.85 3.82
N GLY A 260 10.50 -1.57 2.87
CA GLY A 260 9.54 -2.62 3.08
C GLY A 260 9.63 -3.70 2.02
N ASN A 261 8.99 -4.81 2.29
CA ASN A 261 8.88 -5.89 1.33
C ASN A 261 7.49 -5.97 0.70
N ASP A 262 6.62 -5.03 1.07
CA ASP A 262 5.27 -4.89 0.53
C ASP A 262 4.53 -6.24 0.50
N HIS A 263 4.53 -6.89 1.68
CA HIS A 263 4.06 -8.25 1.83
C HIS A 263 2.53 -8.30 1.90
N HIS A 264 1.92 -9.05 0.95
CA HIS A 264 0.48 -9.21 0.86
C HIS A 264 -0.02 -10.64 1.16
N GLY A 265 0.89 -11.59 1.38
CA GLY A 265 0.52 -12.98 1.69
C GLY A 265 1.29 -14.03 0.88
N ASN A 266 0.73 -15.25 0.80
CA ASN A 266 1.42 -16.40 0.22
C ASN A 266 1.53 -16.37 -1.31
N PHE A 267 0.59 -15.71 -2.00
CA PHE A 267 0.65 -15.58 -3.46
C PHE A 267 1.87 -14.78 -3.94
N ARG A 268 2.44 -13.96 -3.06
CA ARG A 268 3.67 -13.19 -3.29
C ARG A 268 4.40 -13.06 -1.96
N PHE A 269 5.12 -14.13 -1.59
CA PHE A 269 5.86 -14.17 -0.33
C PHE A 269 7.11 -13.30 -0.41
N THR A 270 7.05 -12.11 0.17
CA THR A 270 8.14 -11.12 0.18
C THR A 270 8.67 -10.81 1.57
N LEU A 271 7.93 -11.08 2.66
CA LEU A 271 8.28 -10.67 4.04
C LEU A 271 9.73 -11.01 4.40
N GLY A 272 10.50 -9.97 4.72
CA GLY A 272 11.90 -10.09 5.12
C GLY A 272 12.86 -10.57 4.01
N LYS A 273 12.45 -10.55 2.72
CA LYS A 273 13.34 -10.91 1.60
C LYS A 273 14.46 -9.89 1.43
N ILE A 274 14.13 -8.61 1.42
CA ILE A 274 15.11 -7.54 1.48
C ILE A 274 15.45 -7.30 2.95
N LYS A 275 16.74 -7.34 3.28
CA LYS A 275 17.22 -7.17 4.65
C LYS A 275 17.40 -5.69 4.98
N ILE A 276 16.43 -5.12 5.65
CA ILE A 276 16.40 -3.71 6.04
C ILE A 276 16.98 -3.59 7.44
N PRO A 277 18.07 -2.82 7.66
CA PRO A 277 18.67 -2.66 8.98
C PRO A 277 17.72 -1.95 9.95
N TYR A 278 17.73 -2.36 11.22
CA TYR A 278 16.90 -1.72 12.27
C TYR A 278 17.22 -0.22 12.45
N SER A 279 18.46 0.19 12.14
CA SER A 279 18.89 1.60 12.17
C SER A 279 18.06 2.51 11.25
N VAL A 280 17.41 1.97 10.22
CA VAL A 280 16.46 2.74 9.38
C VAL A 280 15.31 3.26 10.24
N LEU A 281 14.71 2.40 11.07
CA LEU A 281 13.63 2.79 11.98
C LEU A 281 14.10 3.76 13.06
N GLU A 282 15.33 3.56 13.58
CA GLU A 282 15.93 4.48 14.56
C GLU A 282 16.09 5.90 13.99
N ASN A 283 16.54 6.01 12.73
CA ASN A 283 16.67 7.30 12.04
C ASN A 283 15.29 7.97 11.82
N ILE A 284 14.26 7.20 11.45
CA ILE A 284 12.89 7.71 11.31
C ILE A 284 12.38 8.26 12.65
N ARG A 285 12.65 7.57 13.76
CA ARG A 285 12.27 8.02 15.11
C ARG A 285 13.00 9.28 15.55
N SER A 286 14.29 9.37 15.28
CA SER A 286 15.07 10.54 15.68
C SER A 286 14.62 11.81 14.97
N ARG A 287 14.20 11.70 13.69
CA ARG A 287 13.62 12.85 12.95
C ARG A 287 12.28 13.30 13.52
N LYS A 288 11.42 12.34 13.94
CA LYS A 288 10.13 12.65 14.56
C LYS A 288 10.26 13.39 15.90
N ALA A 289 11.37 13.20 16.60
CA ALA A 289 11.61 13.83 17.90
C ALA A 289 12.07 15.29 17.81
N LEU A 290 12.37 15.79 16.63
CA LEU A 290 12.76 17.19 16.34
C LEU A 290 11.56 18.02 15.93
#